data_42c7d2a139517f23dad3cc338d69801f
#
_entry.id   42c7d2a139517f23dad3cc338d69801f
#
_cell.length_a   1.000
_cell.length_b   1.000
_cell.length_c   1.000
_cell.angle_alpha   90.00
_cell.angle_beta   90.00
_cell.angle_gamma   90.00
#
_symmetry.space_group_name_H-M   'P 1'
#
loop_
_entity.id
_entity.type
_entity.pdbx_description
1 polymer ?
#
loop_
_entity_poly.entity_id
_entity_poly.type
_entity_poly.pdbx_seq_one_letter_code
_entity_poly.pdbx_strand_id
1 'polypeptide(L)'
;LELQPLRKGFNDINSTLKVISKERETQYQYLQKILELVDTGILSYDHQSGETGWMNESLKKMLGIPYLKTIHSLEKRDQLLYQEIILLRPGEGKVVQLSKDRNVIKVLLSATAFQTDGKIYKLIAFQNVDEALDENEAKAWQKLLGVMTHEIMNSVAPISSLADTLKNRLQLASKHIEDKEGTVEDLELGIITIKRRSEGLLKFAETYRNLNKITTLNLTRVYVRDLFENLFRLMQPSLQQKNIDIDVILKDPELMIEADVNLMEQVMINLLVNAMEAVKDQGQPHIVLSAYKTAKQKVTIKISDNGSGIPADVLDNIFIPFFSTKKSGSGIGLSLCRQIMMLHKGNVQVQSTEGEGTAFLLIF
;
A
#
# COMPACT_ATOMS: atom_id res chain seq x y z
N LEU A 1 24.07 76.14 -19.55
CA LEU A 1 23.96 75.07 -18.52
C LEU A 1 23.81 73.76 -19.25
N GLU A 2 24.88 73.02 -19.25
CA GLU A 2 24.94 71.66 -19.91
C GLU A 2 24.07 70.68 -19.13
N LEU A 3 22.94 70.30 -19.71
CA LEU A 3 22.02 69.27 -19.20
C LEU A 3 22.53 67.84 -19.48
N GLN A 4 23.65 67.67 -20.16
CA GLN A 4 24.25 66.42 -20.55
C GLN A 4 24.64 65.50 -19.37
N PRO A 5 25.29 65.98 -18.28
CA PRO A 5 25.63 65.13 -17.14
C PRO A 5 24.38 64.61 -16.41
N LEU A 6 23.32 65.40 -16.32
CA LEU A 6 22.06 65.04 -15.70
C LEU A 6 21.33 63.96 -16.52
N ARG A 7 21.34 64.06 -17.84
CA ARG A 7 20.76 63.10 -18.78
C ARG A 7 21.54 61.75 -18.76
N LYS A 8 22.88 61.84 -18.62
CA LYS A 8 23.71 60.63 -18.49
C LYS A 8 23.39 59.91 -17.16
N GLY A 9 23.36 60.62 -16.01
CA GLY A 9 23.03 60.08 -14.72
C GLY A 9 21.64 59.46 -14.69
N PHE A 10 20.63 60.11 -15.32
CA PHE A 10 19.29 59.55 -15.43
C PHE A 10 19.24 58.25 -16.25
N ASN A 11 19.97 58.18 -17.35
CA ASN A 11 20.08 56.97 -18.19
C ASN A 11 20.78 55.84 -17.43
N ASP A 12 21.82 56.14 -16.66
CA ASP A 12 22.57 55.16 -15.86
C ASP A 12 21.67 54.61 -14.73
N ILE A 13 20.90 55.45 -14.05
CA ILE A 13 19.90 55.01 -13.04
C ILE A 13 18.84 54.14 -13.69
N ASN A 14 18.27 54.51 -14.83
CA ASN A 14 17.27 53.75 -15.53
C ASN A 14 17.80 52.36 -16.00
N SER A 15 19.02 52.33 -16.47
CA SER A 15 19.65 51.04 -16.87
C SER A 15 19.87 50.14 -15.67
N THR A 16 20.35 50.69 -14.55
CA THR A 16 20.55 49.96 -13.30
C THR A 16 19.22 49.43 -12.74
N LEU A 17 18.17 50.24 -12.73
CA LEU A 17 16.83 49.84 -12.31
C LEU A 17 16.27 48.70 -13.18
N LYS A 18 16.49 48.72 -14.51
CA LYS A 18 16.08 47.66 -15.42
C LYS A 18 16.84 46.37 -15.13
N VAL A 19 18.13 46.41 -14.84
CA VAL A 19 18.94 45.24 -14.47
C VAL A 19 18.44 44.63 -13.17
N ILE A 20 18.26 45.45 -12.11
CA ILE A 20 17.76 45.01 -10.81
C ILE A 20 16.36 44.40 -10.94
N SER A 21 15.46 45.04 -11.71
CA SER A 21 14.11 44.51 -11.93
C SER A 21 14.14 43.13 -12.65
N LYS A 22 15.01 43.02 -13.67
CA LYS A 22 15.16 41.74 -14.39
C LYS A 22 15.77 40.62 -13.53
N GLU A 23 16.78 40.95 -12.72
CA GLU A 23 17.36 39.97 -11.77
C GLU A 23 16.32 39.53 -10.74
N ARG A 24 15.54 40.43 -10.20
CA ARG A 24 14.45 40.11 -9.24
C ARG A 24 13.40 39.23 -9.87
N GLU A 25 12.99 39.52 -11.10
CA GLU A 25 12.04 38.70 -11.85
C GLU A 25 12.58 37.30 -12.11
N THR A 26 13.86 37.18 -12.50
CA THR A 26 14.52 35.91 -12.71
C THR A 26 14.62 35.09 -11.42
N GLN A 27 14.99 35.72 -10.30
CA GLN A 27 15.01 35.08 -8.99
C GLN A 27 13.62 34.59 -8.56
N TYR A 28 12.58 35.39 -8.80
CA TYR A 28 11.21 35.01 -8.49
C TYR A 28 10.74 33.80 -9.31
N GLN A 29 11.01 33.81 -10.62
CA GLN A 29 10.70 32.68 -11.51
C GLN A 29 11.48 31.41 -11.11
N TYR A 30 12.74 31.56 -10.72
CA TYR A 30 13.55 30.45 -10.25
C TYR A 30 13.00 29.83 -8.96
N LEU A 31 12.62 30.66 -7.98
CA LEU A 31 11.98 30.21 -6.76
C LEU A 31 10.63 29.52 -7.03
N GLN A 32 9.81 30.07 -7.93
CA GLN A 32 8.57 29.44 -8.33
C GLN A 32 8.80 28.04 -8.93
N LYS A 33 9.81 27.91 -9.82
CA LYS A 33 10.13 26.61 -10.42
C LYS A 33 10.62 25.61 -9.40
N ILE A 34 11.40 26.00 -8.41
CA ILE A 34 11.79 25.13 -7.30
C ILE A 34 10.56 24.66 -6.53
N LEU A 35 9.66 25.58 -6.18
CA LEU A 35 8.44 25.26 -5.44
C LEU A 35 7.46 24.38 -6.23
N GLU A 36 7.50 24.42 -7.57
CA GLU A 36 6.73 23.51 -8.43
C GLU A 36 7.33 22.09 -8.48
N LEU A 37 8.65 21.95 -8.35
CA LEU A 37 9.34 20.65 -8.34
C LEU A 37 9.19 19.88 -7.03
N VAL A 38 8.87 20.59 -5.93
CA VAL A 38 8.70 19.96 -4.62
C VAL A 38 7.25 19.53 -4.47
N ASP A 39 7.01 18.23 -4.29
CA ASP A 39 5.66 17.67 -4.06
C ASP A 39 5.07 18.02 -2.68
N THR A 40 5.54 19.12 -2.09
CA THR A 40 5.06 19.66 -0.82
C THR A 40 4.04 20.75 -1.08
N GLY A 41 2.84 20.58 -0.54
CA GLY A 41 1.83 21.65 -0.52
C GLY A 41 2.27 22.77 0.42
N ILE A 42 2.12 24.03 0.02
CA ILE A 42 2.48 25.18 0.86
C ILE A 42 1.31 26.15 0.91
N LEU A 43 0.96 26.58 2.13
CA LEU A 43 -0.05 27.56 2.44
C LEU A 43 0.54 28.68 3.29
N SER A 44 0.35 29.93 2.89
CA SER A 44 0.64 31.11 3.71
C SER A 44 -0.63 31.88 3.98
N TYR A 45 -0.87 32.26 5.24
CA TYR A 45 -2.01 33.08 5.62
C TYR A 45 -1.66 34.05 6.73
N ASP A 46 -2.34 35.19 6.76
CA ASP A 46 -2.23 36.20 7.83
C ASP A 46 -2.79 35.61 9.14
N HIS A 47 -1.97 35.59 10.18
CA HIS A 47 -2.31 34.98 11.46
C HIS A 47 -3.51 35.63 12.17
N GLN A 48 -3.73 36.94 11.95
CA GLN A 48 -4.78 37.67 12.61
C GLN A 48 -6.12 37.62 11.85
N SER A 49 -6.08 37.88 10.54
CA SER A 49 -7.29 37.90 9.71
C SER A 49 -7.69 36.51 9.17
N GLY A 50 -6.76 35.56 9.13
CA GLY A 50 -6.94 34.28 8.47
C GLY A 50 -6.98 34.38 6.94
N GLU A 51 -6.70 35.52 6.35
CA GLU A 51 -6.69 35.71 4.90
C GLU A 51 -5.51 34.99 4.27
N THR A 52 -5.78 34.22 3.20
CA THR A 52 -4.74 33.45 2.50
C THR A 52 -3.87 34.39 1.66
N GLY A 53 -2.59 34.46 1.99
CA GLY A 53 -1.63 35.23 1.21
C GLY A 53 -1.17 34.51 -0.04
N TRP A 54 -0.90 33.20 0.07
CA TRP A 54 -0.39 32.38 -1.05
C TRP A 54 -0.59 30.89 -0.84
N MET A 55 -0.76 30.17 -1.95
CA MET A 55 -0.89 28.71 -2.00
C MET A 55 -0.29 28.17 -3.29
N ASN A 56 0.58 27.14 -3.21
CA ASN A 56 1.21 26.55 -4.39
C ASN A 56 0.31 25.53 -5.11
N GLU A 57 0.70 25.15 -6.34
CA GLU A 57 -0.07 24.20 -7.16
C GLU A 57 -0.14 22.78 -6.55
N SER A 58 0.91 22.35 -5.84
CA SER A 58 0.90 21.06 -5.14
C SER A 58 -0.20 21.00 -4.09
N LEU A 59 -0.37 22.06 -3.29
CA LEU A 59 -1.44 22.12 -2.30
C LEU A 59 -2.83 22.17 -2.94
N LYS A 60 -3.01 22.93 -4.02
CA LYS A 60 -4.28 22.98 -4.76
C LYS A 60 -4.68 21.57 -5.26
N LYS A 61 -3.73 20.83 -5.80
CA LYS A 61 -3.94 19.43 -6.24
C LYS A 61 -4.22 18.51 -5.05
N MET A 62 -3.51 18.69 -3.93
CA MET A 62 -3.64 17.85 -2.74
C MET A 62 -5.01 18.03 -2.08
N LEU A 63 -5.46 19.27 -1.93
CA LEU A 63 -6.77 19.61 -1.34
C LEU A 63 -7.94 19.50 -2.34
N GLY A 64 -7.65 19.44 -3.65
CA GLY A 64 -8.68 19.47 -4.71
C GLY A 64 -9.42 20.81 -4.77
N ILE A 65 -8.75 21.93 -4.43
CA ILE A 65 -9.32 23.28 -4.46
C ILE A 65 -8.41 24.23 -5.26
N PRO A 66 -8.97 25.00 -6.21
CA PRO A 66 -8.17 25.92 -7.02
C PRO A 66 -7.75 27.18 -6.25
N TYR A 67 -8.51 27.56 -5.23
CA TYR A 67 -8.32 28.78 -4.48
C TYR A 67 -8.90 28.69 -3.07
N LEU A 68 -8.23 29.28 -2.09
CA LEU A 68 -8.67 29.43 -0.71
C LEU A 68 -8.60 30.90 -0.32
N LYS A 69 -9.75 31.53 -0.08
CA LYS A 69 -9.80 32.96 0.29
C LYS A 69 -9.33 33.21 1.73
N THR A 70 -9.79 32.35 2.64
CA THR A 70 -9.42 32.40 4.06
C THR A 70 -9.22 30.99 4.58
N ILE A 71 -8.34 30.82 5.56
CA ILE A 71 -8.14 29.54 6.22
C ILE A 71 -9.44 28.99 6.84
N HIS A 72 -10.33 29.86 7.31
CA HIS A 72 -11.63 29.52 7.88
C HIS A 72 -12.56 28.81 6.88
N SER A 73 -12.33 28.99 5.57
CA SER A 73 -13.10 28.28 4.54
C SER A 73 -12.88 26.77 4.54
N LEU A 74 -11.77 26.29 5.14
CA LEU A 74 -11.49 24.87 5.32
C LEU A 74 -12.39 24.23 6.37
N GLU A 75 -12.85 24.96 7.38
CA GLU A 75 -13.67 24.43 8.46
C GLU A 75 -14.94 23.72 7.97
N LYS A 76 -15.59 24.30 6.94
CA LYS A 76 -16.80 23.72 6.33
C LYS A 76 -16.51 22.47 5.49
N ARG A 77 -15.28 22.26 5.07
CA ARG A 77 -14.89 21.20 4.15
C ARG A 77 -14.20 20.04 4.88
N ASP A 78 -13.30 20.37 5.79
CA ASP A 78 -12.57 19.42 6.63
C ASP A 78 -12.28 20.12 7.97
N GLN A 79 -13.19 19.93 8.93
CA GLN A 79 -13.12 20.52 10.25
C GLN A 79 -11.89 20.03 11.04
N LEU A 80 -11.52 18.76 10.87
CA LEU A 80 -10.36 18.18 11.57
C LEU A 80 -9.07 18.81 11.06
N LEU A 81 -8.89 18.86 9.75
CA LEU A 81 -7.72 19.52 9.15
C LEU A 81 -7.62 20.99 9.55
N TYR A 82 -8.74 21.73 9.53
CA TYR A 82 -8.78 23.12 9.95
C TYR A 82 -8.31 23.30 11.39
N GLN A 83 -8.83 22.49 12.33
CA GLN A 83 -8.44 22.55 13.74
C GLN A 83 -6.94 22.25 13.92
N GLU A 84 -6.42 21.23 13.23
CA GLU A 84 -5.01 20.87 13.30
C GLU A 84 -4.11 22.00 12.77
N ILE A 85 -4.48 22.66 11.69
CA ILE A 85 -3.72 23.81 11.14
C ILE A 85 -3.71 25.00 12.12
N ILE A 86 -4.84 25.32 12.72
CA ILE A 86 -4.94 26.45 13.65
C ILE A 86 -4.13 26.19 14.92
N LEU A 87 -4.22 24.98 15.49
CA LEU A 87 -3.55 24.59 16.74
C LEU A 87 -2.03 24.41 16.57
N LEU A 88 -1.56 24.08 15.37
CA LEU A 88 -0.15 23.82 15.11
C LEU A 88 0.69 25.07 15.36
N ARG A 89 1.68 25.01 16.23
CA ARG A 89 2.56 26.15 16.56
C ARG A 89 3.74 26.23 15.59
N PRO A 90 4.29 27.44 15.35
CA PRO A 90 5.53 27.58 14.59
C PRO A 90 6.66 26.70 15.19
N GLY A 91 7.32 25.94 14.33
CA GLY A 91 8.36 24.97 14.72
C GLY A 91 7.83 23.56 15.04
N GLU A 92 6.50 23.37 15.09
CA GLU A 92 5.90 22.06 15.32
C GLU A 92 5.60 21.34 13.99
N GLY A 93 5.60 19.99 14.05
CA GLY A 93 5.14 19.12 12.99
C GLY A 93 4.14 18.09 13.53
N LYS A 94 3.09 17.81 12.75
CA LYS A 94 2.06 16.82 13.11
C LYS A 94 1.59 16.04 11.88
N VAL A 95 1.46 14.73 12.02
CA VAL A 95 0.88 13.88 10.96
C VAL A 95 -0.63 13.90 11.09
N VAL A 96 -1.31 14.19 9.99
CA VAL A 96 -2.78 14.21 9.90
C VAL A 96 -3.23 13.33 8.73
N GLN A 97 -4.48 12.90 8.78
CA GLN A 97 -5.14 12.21 7.67
C GLN A 97 -5.92 13.22 6.84
N LEU A 98 -5.74 13.17 5.53
CA LEU A 98 -6.43 14.02 4.56
C LEU A 98 -7.24 13.16 3.61
N SER A 99 -8.55 13.41 3.57
CA SER A 99 -9.48 12.66 2.72
C SER A 99 -9.55 13.31 1.34
N LYS A 100 -9.21 12.55 0.28
CA LYS A 100 -9.31 13.01 -1.11
C LYS A 100 -9.91 11.93 -1.99
N ASP A 101 -11.01 12.23 -2.70
CA ASP A 101 -11.61 11.35 -3.73
C ASP A 101 -11.80 9.88 -3.26
N ARG A 102 -12.27 9.67 -2.03
CA ARG A 102 -12.41 8.38 -1.33
C ARG A 102 -11.09 7.71 -0.92
N ASN A 103 -9.96 8.36 -1.10
CA ASN A 103 -8.67 7.90 -0.57
C ASN A 103 -8.28 8.76 0.63
N VAL A 104 -7.73 8.13 1.65
CA VAL A 104 -7.13 8.81 2.81
C VAL A 104 -5.63 8.77 2.64
N ILE A 105 -4.98 9.94 2.70
CA ILE A 105 -3.52 10.07 2.66
C ILE A 105 -3.00 10.62 3.98
N LYS A 106 -1.82 10.17 4.41
CA LYS A 106 -1.14 10.71 5.60
C LYS A 106 -0.25 11.88 5.17
N VAL A 107 -0.46 13.03 5.80
CA VAL A 107 0.26 14.26 5.49
C VAL A 107 0.92 14.79 6.74
N LEU A 108 2.23 15.05 6.67
CA LEU A 108 2.95 15.77 7.71
C LEU A 108 2.71 17.26 7.50
N LEU A 109 2.05 17.89 8.47
CA LEU A 109 1.95 19.34 8.58
C LEU A 109 3.16 19.87 9.33
N SER A 110 3.78 20.95 8.82
CA SER A 110 4.84 21.66 9.52
C SER A 110 4.54 23.16 9.45
N ALA A 111 4.64 23.86 10.57
CA ALA A 111 4.34 25.27 10.66
C ALA A 111 5.60 26.11 10.90
N THR A 112 5.67 27.25 10.23
CA THR A 112 6.61 28.34 10.57
C THR A 112 5.88 29.68 10.48
N ALA A 113 6.47 30.72 11.02
CA ALA A 113 5.91 32.07 10.94
C ALA A 113 7.00 33.06 10.54
N PHE A 114 6.61 34.08 9.79
CA PHE A 114 7.47 35.20 9.44
C PHE A 114 6.68 36.54 9.49
N GLN A 115 7.39 37.65 9.64
CA GLN A 115 6.79 38.95 9.70
C GLN A 115 7.22 39.79 8.49
N THR A 116 6.26 40.41 7.81
CA THR A 116 6.51 41.39 6.75
C THR A 116 5.43 42.43 6.76
N ASP A 117 5.79 43.70 6.47
CA ASP A 117 4.88 44.86 6.44
C ASP A 117 4.00 45.01 7.71
N GLY A 118 4.58 44.68 8.88
CA GLY A 118 3.89 44.74 10.17
C GLY A 118 2.86 43.64 10.43
N LYS A 119 2.67 42.69 9.48
CA LYS A 119 1.79 41.55 9.61
C LYS A 119 2.57 40.25 9.88
N ILE A 120 1.98 39.37 10.65
CA ILE A 120 2.55 38.01 10.94
C ILE A 120 1.83 37.01 10.04
N TYR A 121 2.61 36.36 9.19
CA TYR A 121 2.13 35.30 8.34
C TYR A 121 2.54 33.94 8.92
N LYS A 122 1.59 33.00 8.95
CA LYS A 122 1.85 31.61 9.25
C LYS A 122 1.98 30.83 7.94
N LEU A 123 3.06 30.08 7.80
CA LEU A 123 3.34 29.23 6.65
C LEU A 123 3.17 27.78 7.09
N ILE A 124 2.35 27.04 6.38
CA ILE A 124 2.13 25.59 6.61
C ILE A 124 2.62 24.83 5.39
N ALA A 125 3.51 23.87 5.63
CA ALA A 125 3.91 22.88 4.63
C ALA A 125 3.11 21.59 4.83
N PHE A 126 2.65 21.00 3.73
CA PHE A 126 1.90 19.74 3.65
C PHE A 126 2.74 18.72 2.88
N GLN A 127 3.41 17.84 3.56
CA GLN A 127 4.24 16.82 2.94
C GLN A 127 3.51 15.48 2.96
N ASN A 128 3.31 14.88 1.78
CA ASN A 128 2.80 13.52 1.71
C ASN A 128 3.85 12.57 2.28
N VAL A 129 3.48 11.82 3.33
CA VAL A 129 4.36 10.89 4.03
C VAL A 129 3.86 9.44 3.93
N ASP A 130 2.81 9.19 3.16
CA ASP A 130 2.26 7.84 2.99
C ASP A 130 3.35 6.85 2.55
N GLU A 131 4.04 7.13 1.44
CA GLU A 131 5.06 6.23 0.90
C GLU A 131 6.23 6.05 1.88
N ALA A 132 6.67 7.12 2.54
CA ALA A 132 7.79 7.07 3.48
C ALA A 132 7.43 6.33 4.78
N LEU A 133 6.21 6.51 5.29
CA LEU A 133 5.72 5.79 6.45
C LEU A 133 5.48 4.33 6.13
N ASP A 134 4.83 4.03 5.01
CA ASP A 134 4.60 2.66 4.55
C ASP A 134 5.92 1.93 4.30
N GLU A 135 6.94 2.58 3.74
CA GLU A 135 8.28 2.01 3.55
C GLU A 135 9.00 1.74 4.88
N ASN A 136 8.92 2.66 5.84
CA ASN A 136 9.53 2.48 7.16
C ASN A 136 8.79 1.42 7.98
N GLU A 137 7.47 1.40 7.94
CA GLU A 137 6.66 0.38 8.57
C GLU A 137 6.96 -1.00 7.97
N ALA A 138 7.09 -1.08 6.65
CA ALA A 138 7.48 -2.30 5.97
C ALA A 138 8.86 -2.80 6.35
N LYS A 139 9.86 -1.91 6.41
CA LYS A 139 11.22 -2.26 6.86
C LYS A 139 11.23 -2.74 8.32
N ALA A 140 10.46 -2.09 9.20
CA ALA A 140 10.31 -2.51 10.59
C ALA A 140 9.64 -3.89 10.70
N TRP A 141 8.57 -4.13 9.92
CA TRP A 141 7.92 -5.43 9.81
C TRP A 141 8.84 -6.50 9.25
N GLN A 142 9.62 -6.20 8.20
CA GLN A 142 10.61 -7.12 7.65
C GLN A 142 11.64 -7.55 8.70
N LYS A 143 12.17 -6.61 9.46
CA LYS A 143 13.15 -6.88 10.51
C LYS A 143 12.56 -7.73 11.62
N LEU A 144 11.35 -7.42 12.08
CA LEU A 144 10.65 -8.14 13.15
C LEU A 144 10.29 -9.56 12.69
N LEU A 145 9.77 -9.71 11.49
CA LEU A 145 9.45 -11.01 10.90
C LEU A 145 10.72 -11.85 10.64
N GLY A 146 11.84 -11.23 10.29
CA GLY A 146 13.13 -11.91 10.14
C GLY A 146 13.58 -12.59 11.45
N VAL A 147 13.47 -11.88 12.58
CA VAL A 147 13.77 -12.42 13.91
C VAL A 147 12.76 -13.50 14.30
N MET A 148 11.46 -13.24 14.12
CA MET A 148 10.41 -14.21 14.43
C MET A 148 10.53 -15.48 13.58
N THR A 149 10.92 -15.36 12.32
CA THR A 149 11.15 -16.52 11.44
C THR A 149 12.21 -17.46 11.99
N HIS A 150 13.30 -16.91 12.49
CA HIS A 150 14.37 -17.70 13.12
C HIS A 150 13.89 -18.41 14.38
N GLU A 151 13.14 -17.72 15.23
CA GLU A 151 12.57 -18.30 16.47
C GLU A 151 11.49 -19.33 16.19
N ILE A 152 10.64 -19.10 15.16
CA ILE A 152 9.65 -20.08 14.71
C ILE A 152 10.33 -21.35 14.22
N MET A 153 11.35 -21.23 13.36
CA MET A 153 12.07 -22.41 12.87
C MET A 153 12.69 -23.22 13.99
N ASN A 154 13.31 -22.53 14.96
CA ASN A 154 13.96 -23.19 16.09
C ASN A 154 12.97 -23.86 17.06
N SER A 155 11.76 -23.33 17.19
CA SER A 155 10.74 -23.84 18.12
C SER A 155 9.84 -24.90 17.49
N VAL A 156 9.51 -24.75 16.20
CA VAL A 156 8.51 -25.56 15.54
C VAL A 156 9.10 -26.85 14.90
N ALA A 157 10.35 -26.79 14.44
CA ALA A 157 11.01 -27.98 13.89
C ALA A 157 11.08 -29.16 14.89
N PRO A 158 11.44 -28.93 16.18
CA PRO A 158 11.36 -29.98 17.21
C PRO A 158 9.94 -30.49 17.45
N ILE A 159 8.91 -29.63 17.40
CA ILE A 159 7.51 -30.01 17.59
C ILE A 159 7.05 -30.98 16.49
N SER A 160 7.38 -30.68 15.23
CA SER A 160 7.06 -31.56 14.11
C SER A 160 7.73 -32.93 14.26
N SER A 161 9.02 -32.95 14.67
CA SER A 161 9.77 -34.19 14.90
C SER A 161 9.19 -35.01 16.06
N LEU A 162 8.79 -34.36 17.16
CA LEU A 162 8.12 -35.01 18.28
C LEU A 162 6.77 -35.60 17.90
N ALA A 163 5.97 -34.88 17.10
CA ALA A 163 4.71 -35.35 16.62
C ALA A 163 4.85 -36.62 15.77
N ASP A 164 5.88 -36.68 14.88
CA ASP A 164 6.19 -37.90 14.13
C ASP A 164 6.59 -39.09 15.04
N THR A 165 7.40 -38.80 16.07
CA THR A 165 7.83 -39.80 17.03
C THR A 165 6.65 -40.35 17.84
N LEU A 166 5.74 -39.49 18.30
CA LEU A 166 4.52 -39.87 19.02
C LEU A 166 3.58 -40.69 18.15
N LYS A 167 3.37 -40.26 16.88
CA LYS A 167 2.56 -41.02 15.91
C LYS A 167 3.07 -42.42 15.72
N ASN A 168 4.37 -42.58 15.48
CA ASN A 168 4.99 -43.90 15.28
C ASN A 168 4.88 -44.80 16.51
N ARG A 169 5.07 -44.20 17.74
CA ARG A 169 4.90 -44.95 18.99
C ARG A 169 3.44 -45.35 19.22
N LEU A 170 2.49 -44.49 18.94
CA LEU A 170 1.06 -44.76 19.08
C LEU A 170 0.63 -45.91 18.14
N GLN A 171 1.08 -45.89 16.88
CA GLN A 171 0.81 -46.95 15.90
C GLN A 171 1.41 -48.31 16.30
N LEU A 172 2.58 -48.30 16.98
CA LEU A 172 3.16 -49.54 17.51
C LEU A 172 2.38 -50.06 18.74
N ALA A 173 1.93 -49.15 19.61
CA ALA A 173 1.18 -49.49 20.81
C ALA A 173 -0.26 -49.93 20.49
N SER A 174 -0.92 -49.32 19.51
CA SER A 174 -2.31 -49.65 19.11
C SER A 174 -2.50 -51.08 18.62
N LYS A 175 -1.42 -51.72 18.16
CA LYS A 175 -1.45 -53.17 17.79
C LYS A 175 -1.70 -54.10 18.99
N HIS A 176 -1.60 -53.58 20.23
CA HIS A 176 -1.68 -54.38 21.46
C HIS A 176 -2.75 -53.85 22.45
N ILE A 177 -3.49 -52.80 22.09
CA ILE A 177 -4.51 -52.19 22.93
C ILE A 177 -5.88 -52.41 22.26
N GLU A 178 -6.82 -53.02 23.00
CA GLU A 178 -8.24 -53.01 22.65
C GLU A 178 -8.79 -51.62 22.92
N ASP A 179 -8.87 -50.76 21.90
CA ASP A 179 -9.44 -49.42 22.01
C ASP A 179 -10.96 -49.51 21.97
N LYS A 180 -11.60 -49.55 23.15
CA LYS A 180 -13.06 -49.60 23.28
C LYS A 180 -13.76 -48.25 23.17
N GLU A 181 -13.02 -47.14 23.20
CA GLU A 181 -13.59 -45.77 23.30
C GLU A 181 -13.15 -44.80 22.19
N GLY A 182 -12.42 -45.25 21.16
CA GLY A 182 -11.94 -44.35 20.10
C GLY A 182 -10.82 -43.39 20.54
N THR A 183 -10.26 -43.55 21.72
CA THR A 183 -9.23 -42.67 22.31
C THR A 183 -7.93 -42.65 21.50
N VAL A 184 -7.59 -43.77 20.85
CA VAL A 184 -6.38 -43.91 20.00
C VAL A 184 -6.55 -43.11 18.71
N GLU A 185 -7.75 -43.16 18.11
CA GLU A 185 -8.07 -42.42 16.90
C GLU A 185 -8.07 -40.89 17.16
N ASP A 186 -8.60 -40.45 18.28
CA ASP A 186 -8.58 -39.04 18.68
C ASP A 186 -7.16 -38.51 18.92
N LEU A 187 -6.30 -39.30 19.55
CA LEU A 187 -4.89 -38.99 19.75
C LEU A 187 -4.14 -38.94 18.41
N GLU A 188 -4.37 -39.88 17.52
CA GLU A 188 -3.75 -39.89 16.19
C GLU A 188 -4.16 -38.68 15.38
N LEU A 189 -5.44 -38.29 15.39
CA LEU A 189 -5.96 -37.07 14.75
C LEU A 189 -5.34 -35.81 15.34
N GLY A 190 -5.18 -35.75 16.67
CA GLY A 190 -4.51 -34.65 17.37
C GLY A 190 -3.06 -34.49 16.92
N ILE A 191 -2.30 -35.62 16.90
CA ILE A 191 -0.89 -35.62 16.48
C ILE A 191 -0.74 -35.22 15.01
N ILE A 192 -1.59 -35.74 14.11
CA ILE A 192 -1.61 -35.38 12.68
C ILE A 192 -1.90 -33.87 12.53
N THR A 193 -2.80 -33.35 13.34
CA THR A 193 -3.14 -31.92 13.32
C THR A 193 -1.96 -31.03 13.75
N ILE A 194 -1.27 -31.41 14.85
CA ILE A 194 -0.06 -30.73 15.32
C ILE A 194 1.02 -30.76 14.23
N LYS A 195 1.29 -31.93 13.65
CA LYS A 195 2.27 -32.10 12.57
C LYS A 195 1.97 -31.16 11.41
N ARG A 196 0.75 -31.20 10.87
CA ARG A 196 0.32 -30.39 9.74
C ARG A 196 0.45 -28.88 10.00
N ARG A 197 0.11 -28.44 11.22
CA ARG A 197 0.27 -27.04 11.63
C ARG A 197 1.72 -26.64 11.73
N SER A 198 2.56 -27.50 12.31
CA SER A 198 4.00 -27.28 12.42
C SER A 198 4.69 -27.18 11.05
N GLU A 199 4.37 -28.10 10.15
CA GLU A 199 4.87 -28.08 8.76
C GLU A 199 4.43 -26.81 8.01
N GLY A 200 3.19 -26.35 8.22
CA GLY A 200 2.70 -25.10 7.68
C GLY A 200 3.51 -23.89 8.16
N LEU A 201 3.83 -23.83 9.45
CA LEU A 201 4.66 -22.76 10.05
C LEU A 201 6.11 -22.81 9.54
N LEU A 202 6.70 -24.00 9.41
CA LEU A 202 8.06 -24.15 8.87
C LEU A 202 8.12 -23.69 7.40
N LYS A 203 7.19 -24.13 6.58
CA LYS A 203 7.09 -23.71 5.17
C LYS A 203 6.95 -22.20 5.02
N PHE A 204 6.16 -21.57 5.89
CA PHE A 204 6.08 -20.12 5.95
C PHE A 204 7.42 -19.47 6.30
N ALA A 205 8.04 -19.91 7.41
CA ALA A 205 9.31 -19.38 7.85
C ALA A 205 10.37 -19.47 6.75
N GLU A 206 10.42 -20.58 6.01
CA GLU A 206 11.31 -20.76 4.87
C GLU A 206 10.99 -19.83 3.71
N THR A 207 9.72 -19.72 3.33
CA THR A 207 9.27 -18.86 2.25
C THR A 207 9.60 -17.40 2.58
N TYR A 208 9.31 -16.98 3.79
CA TYR A 208 9.59 -15.62 4.26
C TYR A 208 11.09 -15.32 4.36
N ARG A 209 11.89 -16.26 4.88
CA ARG A 209 13.35 -16.16 4.91
C ARG A 209 13.93 -16.01 3.50
N ASN A 210 13.39 -16.75 2.53
CA ASN A 210 13.84 -16.68 1.15
C ASN A 210 13.47 -15.35 0.51
N LEU A 211 12.29 -14.80 0.78
CA LEU A 211 11.90 -13.46 0.34
C LEU A 211 12.78 -12.35 0.92
N ASN A 212 13.14 -12.43 2.22
CA ASN A 212 14.05 -11.46 2.84
C ASN A 212 15.49 -11.55 2.30
N LYS A 213 15.88 -12.66 1.68
CA LYS A 213 17.17 -12.83 1.01
C LYS A 213 17.17 -12.28 -0.42
N ILE A 214 16.01 -11.98 -1.00
CA ILE A 214 15.93 -11.38 -2.33
C ILE A 214 16.37 -9.92 -2.18
N THR A 215 17.64 -9.68 -2.39
CA THR A 215 18.24 -8.34 -2.41
C THR A 215 18.05 -7.65 -3.76
N THR A 216 17.80 -8.41 -4.82
CA THR A 216 17.58 -7.93 -6.19
C THR A 216 16.46 -8.72 -6.84
N LEU A 217 15.45 -8.00 -7.35
CA LEU A 217 14.40 -8.58 -8.18
C LEU A 217 14.94 -8.80 -9.60
N ASN A 218 14.56 -9.90 -10.22
CA ASN A 218 14.78 -10.10 -11.64
C ASN A 218 13.65 -9.46 -12.45
N LEU A 219 13.66 -8.10 -12.48
CA LEU A 219 12.63 -7.33 -13.17
C LEU A 219 12.80 -7.47 -14.69
N THR A 220 11.74 -7.90 -15.35
CA THR A 220 11.64 -7.99 -16.80
C THR A 220 10.35 -7.32 -17.26
N ARG A 221 10.31 -6.86 -18.51
CA ARG A 221 9.06 -6.39 -19.11
C ARG A 221 8.24 -7.59 -19.53
N VAL A 222 7.05 -7.70 -18.96
CA VAL A 222 6.15 -8.84 -19.13
C VAL A 222 4.79 -8.36 -19.63
N TYR A 223 4.28 -9.01 -20.66
CA TYR A 223 2.89 -8.79 -21.07
C TYR A 223 1.94 -9.39 -20.04
N VAL A 224 0.93 -8.62 -19.63
CA VAL A 224 -0.06 -9.12 -18.67
C VAL A 224 -0.84 -10.30 -19.22
N ARG A 225 -1.06 -10.36 -20.55
CA ARG A 225 -1.69 -11.51 -21.23
C ARG A 225 -0.92 -12.81 -20.98
N ASP A 226 0.41 -12.76 -21.03
CA ASP A 226 1.25 -13.96 -20.85
C ASP A 226 1.18 -14.48 -19.40
N LEU A 227 1.12 -13.56 -18.42
CA LEU A 227 0.86 -13.92 -17.02
C LEU A 227 -0.51 -14.56 -16.84
N PHE A 228 -1.55 -14.02 -17.48
CA PHE A 228 -2.90 -14.57 -17.39
C PHE A 228 -3.01 -15.95 -18.08
N GLU A 229 -2.37 -16.14 -19.23
CA GLU A 229 -2.34 -17.42 -19.92
C GLU A 229 -1.63 -18.51 -19.11
N ASN A 230 -0.47 -18.18 -18.52
CA ASN A 230 0.27 -19.10 -17.67
C ASN A 230 -0.54 -19.47 -16.42
N LEU A 231 -1.12 -18.48 -15.75
CA LEU A 231 -1.98 -18.69 -14.58
C LEU A 231 -3.18 -19.57 -14.91
N PHE A 232 -3.87 -19.28 -16.02
CA PHE A 232 -5.03 -20.04 -16.46
C PHE A 232 -4.64 -21.51 -16.75
N ARG A 233 -3.56 -21.73 -17.50
CA ARG A 233 -3.06 -23.09 -17.80
C ARG A 233 -2.74 -23.89 -16.55
N LEU A 234 -2.13 -23.25 -15.57
CA LEU A 234 -1.76 -23.89 -14.30
C LEU A 234 -2.99 -24.24 -13.44
N MET A 235 -3.99 -23.35 -13.42
CA MET A 235 -5.13 -23.48 -12.52
C MET A 235 -6.35 -24.17 -13.14
N GLN A 236 -6.37 -24.36 -14.46
CA GLN A 236 -7.46 -24.95 -15.21
C GLN A 236 -7.96 -26.29 -14.64
N PRO A 237 -7.09 -27.27 -14.28
CA PRO A 237 -7.57 -28.53 -13.71
C PRO A 237 -8.35 -28.33 -12.40
N SER A 238 -7.88 -27.43 -11.54
CA SER A 238 -8.51 -27.13 -10.26
C SER A 238 -9.83 -26.36 -10.41
N LEU A 239 -9.91 -25.45 -11.38
CA LEU A 239 -11.13 -24.70 -11.71
C LEU A 239 -12.20 -25.64 -12.25
N GLN A 240 -11.84 -26.53 -13.19
CA GLN A 240 -12.75 -27.53 -13.77
C GLN A 240 -13.26 -28.52 -12.71
N GLN A 241 -12.38 -29.03 -11.84
CA GLN A 241 -12.76 -29.95 -10.79
C GLN A 241 -13.81 -29.33 -9.83
N LYS A 242 -13.75 -28.03 -9.63
CA LYS A 242 -14.66 -27.27 -8.73
C LYS A 242 -15.83 -26.64 -9.45
N ASN A 243 -15.96 -26.81 -10.78
CA ASN A 243 -16.99 -26.19 -11.63
C ASN A 243 -17.04 -24.65 -11.46
N ILE A 244 -15.87 -24.00 -11.47
CA ILE A 244 -15.78 -22.54 -11.33
C ILE A 244 -15.59 -21.93 -12.70
N ASP A 245 -16.49 -21.00 -13.07
CA ASP A 245 -16.36 -20.20 -14.27
C ASP A 245 -15.36 -19.06 -14.06
N ILE A 246 -14.51 -18.82 -15.06
CA ILE A 246 -13.50 -17.77 -15.02
C ILE A 246 -13.51 -16.96 -16.30
N ASP A 247 -13.67 -15.63 -16.17
CA ASP A 247 -13.54 -14.67 -17.25
C ASP A 247 -12.21 -13.96 -17.23
N VAL A 248 -11.60 -13.79 -18.41
CA VAL A 248 -10.36 -13.02 -18.57
C VAL A 248 -10.65 -11.79 -19.41
N ILE A 249 -10.57 -10.60 -18.81
CA ILE A 249 -10.89 -9.31 -19.44
C ILE A 249 -9.62 -8.47 -19.55
N LEU A 250 -9.05 -8.41 -20.73
CA LEU A 250 -7.88 -7.58 -21.03
C LEU A 250 -8.25 -6.55 -22.10
N LYS A 251 -8.44 -5.29 -21.70
CA LYS A 251 -8.82 -4.21 -22.65
C LYS A 251 -7.71 -3.84 -23.62
N ASP A 252 -6.46 -3.97 -23.18
CA ASP A 252 -5.26 -3.69 -23.96
C ASP A 252 -4.36 -4.92 -23.96
N PRO A 253 -4.30 -5.70 -25.05
CA PRO A 253 -3.45 -6.89 -25.16
C PRO A 253 -1.95 -6.60 -25.07
N GLU A 254 -1.53 -5.36 -25.36
CA GLU A 254 -0.14 -4.92 -25.28
C GLU A 254 0.23 -4.34 -23.91
N LEU A 255 -0.66 -4.50 -22.91
CA LEU A 255 -0.41 -4.03 -21.56
C LEU A 255 0.78 -4.77 -20.96
N MET A 256 1.80 -4.01 -20.57
CA MET A 256 3.02 -4.53 -19.96
C MET A 256 3.22 -3.99 -18.54
N ILE A 257 3.87 -4.79 -17.72
CA ILE A 257 4.41 -4.42 -16.40
C ILE A 257 5.90 -4.77 -16.34
N GLU A 258 6.62 -4.12 -15.45
CA GLU A 258 7.99 -4.47 -15.11
C GLU A 258 7.95 -5.30 -13.81
N ALA A 259 8.22 -6.61 -13.91
CA ALA A 259 8.02 -7.52 -12.79
C ALA A 259 8.95 -8.75 -12.83
N ASP A 260 9.16 -9.34 -11.66
CA ASP A 260 9.69 -10.69 -11.52
C ASP A 260 8.55 -11.69 -11.74
N VAL A 261 8.60 -12.42 -12.86
CA VAL A 261 7.53 -13.30 -13.31
C VAL A 261 7.17 -14.34 -12.25
N ASN A 262 8.18 -14.99 -11.65
CA ASN A 262 7.93 -16.06 -10.67
C ASN A 262 7.22 -15.55 -9.42
N LEU A 263 7.62 -14.38 -8.92
CA LEU A 263 7.01 -13.78 -7.75
C LEU A 263 5.58 -13.28 -8.07
N MET A 264 5.38 -12.73 -9.27
CA MET A 264 4.04 -12.30 -9.68
C MET A 264 3.08 -13.46 -9.90
N GLU A 265 3.54 -14.56 -10.51
CA GLU A 265 2.75 -15.80 -10.61
C GLU A 265 2.35 -16.29 -9.21
N GLN A 266 3.26 -16.27 -8.24
CA GLN A 266 2.95 -16.66 -6.86
C GLN A 266 1.89 -15.76 -6.22
N VAL A 267 1.94 -14.45 -6.43
CA VAL A 267 0.88 -13.52 -5.98
C VAL A 267 -0.46 -13.89 -6.59
N MET A 268 -0.50 -14.06 -7.90
CA MET A 268 -1.74 -14.32 -8.63
C MET A 268 -2.34 -15.69 -8.26
N ILE A 269 -1.51 -16.72 -8.08
CA ILE A 269 -1.94 -18.03 -7.60
C ILE A 269 -2.55 -17.92 -6.21
N ASN A 270 -1.91 -17.23 -5.27
CA ASN A 270 -2.42 -17.04 -3.91
C ASN A 270 -3.79 -16.35 -3.90
N LEU A 271 -3.96 -15.29 -4.72
CA LEU A 271 -5.23 -14.58 -4.80
C LEU A 271 -6.31 -15.42 -5.49
N LEU A 272 -5.96 -16.17 -6.55
CA LEU A 272 -6.91 -17.02 -7.25
C LEU A 272 -7.36 -18.20 -6.37
N VAL A 273 -6.46 -18.83 -5.61
CA VAL A 273 -6.81 -19.88 -4.64
C VAL A 273 -7.75 -19.35 -3.57
N ASN A 274 -7.53 -18.11 -3.09
CA ASN A 274 -8.43 -17.47 -2.13
C ASN A 274 -9.83 -17.22 -2.72
N ALA A 275 -9.90 -16.75 -3.97
CA ALA A 275 -11.15 -16.55 -4.70
C ALA A 275 -11.90 -17.88 -4.91
N MET A 276 -11.19 -18.92 -5.37
CA MET A 276 -11.77 -20.28 -5.54
C MET A 276 -12.35 -20.86 -4.25
N GLU A 277 -11.79 -20.48 -3.12
CA GLU A 277 -12.29 -20.95 -1.82
C GLU A 277 -13.47 -20.11 -1.35
N ALA A 278 -13.50 -18.82 -1.68
CA ALA A 278 -14.61 -17.92 -1.35
C ALA A 278 -15.90 -18.26 -2.11
N VAL A 279 -15.76 -18.77 -3.36
CA VAL A 279 -16.91 -19.10 -4.21
C VAL A 279 -17.42 -20.55 -4.07
N LYS A 280 -16.79 -21.39 -3.24
CA LYS A 280 -17.07 -22.84 -3.16
C LYS A 280 -18.54 -23.17 -2.84
N ASP A 281 -19.21 -22.32 -2.04
CA ASP A 281 -20.57 -22.51 -1.57
C ASP A 281 -21.60 -21.68 -2.39
N GLN A 282 -21.16 -21.05 -3.51
CA GLN A 282 -22.01 -20.29 -4.41
C GLN A 282 -22.72 -21.19 -5.42
N GLY A 283 -23.98 -20.87 -5.76
CA GLY A 283 -24.74 -21.61 -6.76
C GLY A 283 -24.17 -21.49 -8.18
N GLN A 284 -23.54 -20.36 -8.49
CA GLN A 284 -22.82 -20.08 -9.75
C GLN A 284 -21.47 -19.46 -9.40
N PRO A 285 -20.45 -20.28 -9.10
CA PRO A 285 -19.14 -19.80 -8.72
C PRO A 285 -18.44 -19.15 -9.92
N HIS A 286 -18.09 -17.85 -9.78
CA HIS A 286 -17.55 -17.05 -10.87
C HIS A 286 -16.38 -16.18 -10.40
N ILE A 287 -15.31 -16.16 -11.19
CA ILE A 287 -14.11 -15.36 -10.94
C ILE A 287 -13.78 -14.56 -12.19
N VAL A 288 -13.36 -13.32 -12.02
CA VAL A 288 -12.95 -12.45 -13.13
C VAL A 288 -11.51 -11.97 -12.92
N LEU A 289 -10.66 -12.28 -13.90
CA LEU A 289 -9.33 -11.69 -14.03
C LEU A 289 -9.41 -10.52 -14.99
N SER A 290 -8.98 -9.35 -14.60
CA SER A 290 -8.97 -8.19 -15.49
C SER A 290 -7.73 -7.34 -15.31
N ALA A 291 -7.31 -6.63 -16.37
CA ALA A 291 -6.23 -5.66 -16.28
C ALA A 291 -6.51 -4.43 -17.14
N TYR A 292 -6.09 -3.27 -16.65
CA TYR A 292 -6.32 -1.98 -17.28
C TYR A 292 -5.35 -0.92 -16.77
N LYS A 293 -5.20 0.16 -17.54
CA LYS A 293 -4.54 1.38 -17.08
C LYS A 293 -5.54 2.31 -16.42
N THR A 294 -5.19 2.83 -15.26
CA THR A 294 -5.96 3.88 -14.58
C THR A 294 -5.75 5.24 -15.25
N ALA A 295 -6.59 6.23 -14.92
CA ALA A 295 -6.43 7.61 -15.39
C ALA A 295 -5.05 8.23 -15.02
N LYS A 296 -4.39 7.71 -13.99
CA LYS A 296 -3.03 8.09 -13.58
C LYS A 296 -1.92 7.29 -14.28
N GLN A 297 -2.25 6.58 -15.37
CA GLN A 297 -1.32 5.73 -16.13
C GLN A 297 -0.73 4.53 -15.35
N LYS A 298 -1.21 4.25 -14.14
CA LYS A 298 -0.81 3.06 -13.38
C LYS A 298 -1.50 1.82 -13.94
N VAL A 299 -0.76 0.73 -14.08
CA VAL A 299 -1.32 -0.57 -14.46
C VAL A 299 -1.96 -1.21 -13.23
N THR A 300 -3.17 -1.72 -13.39
CA THR A 300 -3.89 -2.45 -12.34
C THR A 300 -4.30 -3.81 -12.86
N ILE A 301 -3.91 -4.87 -12.14
CA ILE A 301 -4.41 -6.23 -12.31
C ILE A 301 -5.45 -6.46 -11.21
N LYS A 302 -6.66 -6.87 -11.59
CA LYS A 302 -7.76 -7.10 -10.67
C LYS A 302 -8.21 -8.55 -10.75
N ILE A 303 -8.32 -9.20 -9.59
CA ILE A 303 -8.88 -10.54 -9.41
C ILE A 303 -10.13 -10.36 -8.54
N SER A 304 -11.30 -10.66 -9.09
CA SER A 304 -12.58 -10.53 -8.36
C SER A 304 -13.36 -11.83 -8.39
N ASP A 305 -14.08 -12.09 -7.31
CA ASP A 305 -14.95 -13.23 -7.13
C ASP A 305 -16.35 -12.79 -6.67
N ASN A 306 -17.33 -13.64 -6.89
CA ASN A 306 -18.70 -13.49 -6.39
C ASN A 306 -18.94 -14.32 -5.12
N GLY A 307 -17.91 -14.53 -4.31
CA GLY A 307 -17.93 -15.39 -3.14
C GLY A 307 -18.59 -14.75 -1.91
N SER A 308 -18.29 -15.32 -0.74
CA SER A 308 -18.85 -14.88 0.54
C SER A 308 -18.48 -13.45 0.96
N GLY A 309 -17.51 -12.82 0.31
CA GLY A 309 -16.98 -11.53 0.75
C GLY A 309 -16.18 -11.62 2.05
N ILE A 310 -15.75 -10.44 2.54
CA ILE A 310 -14.98 -10.28 3.77
C ILE A 310 -15.68 -9.26 4.64
N PRO A 311 -16.02 -9.58 5.90
CA PRO A 311 -16.61 -8.64 6.84
C PRO A 311 -15.73 -7.41 7.08
N ALA A 312 -16.36 -6.23 7.29
CA ALA A 312 -15.65 -4.95 7.39
C ALA A 312 -14.67 -4.89 8.57
N ASP A 313 -15.01 -5.52 9.69
CA ASP A 313 -14.19 -5.60 10.91
C ASP A 313 -12.90 -6.44 10.73
N VAL A 314 -12.86 -7.26 9.68
CA VAL A 314 -11.73 -8.15 9.36
C VAL A 314 -10.82 -7.57 8.29
N LEU A 315 -11.33 -6.64 7.46
CA LEU A 315 -10.60 -6.10 6.29
C LEU A 315 -9.23 -5.52 6.64
N ASP A 316 -9.12 -4.82 7.76
CA ASP A 316 -7.85 -4.21 8.20
C ASP A 316 -6.81 -5.25 8.62
N ASN A 317 -7.26 -6.47 8.95
CA ASN A 317 -6.41 -7.52 9.51
C ASN A 317 -5.98 -8.58 8.49
N ILE A 318 -6.58 -8.64 7.29
CA ILE A 318 -6.33 -9.73 6.32
C ILE A 318 -4.90 -9.83 5.81
N PHE A 319 -4.12 -8.73 5.88
CA PHE A 319 -2.71 -8.70 5.50
C PHE A 319 -1.77 -8.96 6.68
N ILE A 320 -2.28 -9.13 7.91
CA ILE A 320 -1.47 -9.48 9.07
C ILE A 320 -1.07 -10.96 8.94
N PRO A 321 0.22 -11.29 9.04
CA PRO A 321 0.67 -12.67 9.00
C PRO A 321 -0.01 -13.53 10.06
N PHE A 322 -0.38 -14.78 9.68
CA PHE A 322 -1.11 -15.75 10.53
C PHE A 322 -2.57 -15.42 10.84
N PHE A 323 -3.05 -14.25 10.45
CA PHE A 323 -4.45 -13.94 10.56
C PHE A 323 -5.25 -14.73 9.50
N SER A 324 -6.22 -15.51 9.92
CA SER A 324 -7.09 -16.27 9.05
C SER A 324 -8.43 -16.54 9.73
N THR A 325 -9.50 -16.27 9.02
CA THR A 325 -10.88 -16.65 9.43
C THR A 325 -11.21 -18.10 9.02
N LYS A 326 -10.36 -18.73 8.22
CA LYS A 326 -10.57 -20.08 7.67
C LYS A 326 -9.94 -21.15 8.58
N LYS A 327 -10.68 -22.23 8.87
CA LYS A 327 -10.20 -23.35 9.73
C LYS A 327 -8.92 -24.01 9.21
N SER A 328 -8.71 -24.07 7.89
CA SER A 328 -7.53 -24.69 7.25
C SER A 328 -6.54 -23.66 6.68
N GLY A 329 -6.81 -22.37 6.79
CA GLY A 329 -5.98 -21.33 6.23
C GLY A 329 -4.71 -21.08 7.06
N SER A 330 -3.55 -20.98 6.41
CA SER A 330 -2.29 -20.63 7.07
C SER A 330 -2.21 -19.16 7.50
N GLY A 331 -3.06 -18.29 6.94
CA GLY A 331 -3.03 -16.84 7.18
C GLY A 331 -1.81 -16.11 6.57
N ILE A 332 -1.14 -16.73 5.60
CA ILE A 332 0.17 -16.29 5.09
C ILE A 332 0.07 -15.71 3.68
N GLY A 333 -0.87 -16.24 2.87
CA GLY A 333 -0.92 -15.92 1.43
C GLY A 333 -1.06 -14.44 1.13
N LEU A 334 -1.93 -13.73 1.84
CA LEU A 334 -2.18 -12.30 1.62
C LEU A 334 -1.01 -11.42 2.10
N SER A 335 -0.41 -11.74 3.25
CA SER A 335 0.77 -11.02 3.73
C SER A 335 1.96 -11.19 2.79
N LEU A 336 2.12 -12.38 2.20
CA LEU A 336 3.11 -12.65 1.16
C LEU A 336 2.83 -11.83 -0.11
N CYS A 337 1.57 -11.75 -0.56
CA CYS A 337 1.19 -10.92 -1.71
C CYS A 337 1.56 -9.45 -1.47
N ARG A 338 1.25 -8.90 -0.30
CA ARG A 338 1.62 -7.53 0.07
C ARG A 338 3.13 -7.32 0.02
N GLN A 339 3.91 -8.25 0.58
CA GLN A 339 5.37 -8.19 0.58
C GLN A 339 5.96 -8.22 -0.84
N ILE A 340 5.49 -9.11 -1.70
CA ILE A 340 5.96 -9.19 -3.08
C ILE A 340 5.61 -7.91 -3.85
N MET A 341 4.39 -7.39 -3.69
CA MET A 341 3.99 -6.14 -4.34
C MET A 341 4.84 -4.95 -3.88
N MET A 342 5.17 -4.87 -2.59
CA MET A 342 6.07 -3.82 -2.07
C MET A 342 7.48 -3.92 -2.66
N LEU A 343 8.04 -5.13 -2.81
CA LEU A 343 9.32 -5.31 -3.50
C LEU A 343 9.27 -4.79 -4.95
N HIS A 344 8.12 -4.91 -5.63
CA HIS A 344 7.88 -4.38 -6.97
C HIS A 344 7.52 -2.88 -6.98
N LYS A 345 7.63 -2.17 -5.85
CA LYS A 345 7.18 -0.77 -5.68
C LYS A 345 5.71 -0.56 -6.04
N GLY A 346 4.93 -1.62 -5.98
CA GLY A 346 3.50 -1.66 -6.19
C GLY A 346 2.74 -1.76 -4.88
N ASN A 347 1.42 -1.80 -4.97
CA ASN A 347 0.52 -1.94 -3.82
C ASN A 347 -0.56 -2.98 -4.09
N VAL A 348 -1.08 -3.61 -3.04
CA VAL A 348 -2.26 -4.47 -3.09
C VAL A 348 -3.40 -3.80 -2.32
N GLN A 349 -4.54 -3.67 -2.97
CA GLN A 349 -5.77 -3.15 -2.35
C GLN A 349 -6.86 -4.22 -2.40
N VAL A 350 -7.81 -4.13 -1.47
CA VAL A 350 -8.98 -5.00 -1.39
C VAL A 350 -10.24 -4.16 -1.39
N GLN A 351 -11.25 -4.63 -2.10
CA GLN A 351 -12.61 -4.11 -2.08
C GLN A 351 -13.52 -5.31 -1.87
N SER A 352 -14.26 -5.34 -0.78
CA SER A 352 -15.13 -6.47 -0.45
C SER A 352 -16.39 -6.00 0.25
N THR A 353 -17.50 -6.68 -0.06
CA THR A 353 -18.77 -6.56 0.65
C THR A 353 -19.18 -7.97 1.06
N GLU A 354 -19.50 -8.16 2.32
CA GLU A 354 -19.96 -9.45 2.83
C GLU A 354 -21.21 -9.91 2.07
N GLY A 355 -21.20 -11.13 1.56
CA GLY A 355 -22.25 -11.72 0.76
C GLY A 355 -22.25 -11.36 -0.74
N GLU A 356 -21.46 -10.38 -1.20
CA GLU A 356 -21.42 -9.93 -2.61
C GLU A 356 -20.14 -10.35 -3.33
N GLY A 357 -19.05 -10.59 -2.58
CA GLY A 357 -17.77 -11.01 -3.15
C GLY A 357 -16.59 -10.12 -2.78
N THR A 358 -15.43 -10.44 -3.36
CA THR A 358 -14.16 -9.74 -3.09
C THR A 358 -13.45 -9.39 -4.40
N ALA A 359 -12.77 -8.25 -4.42
CA ALA A 359 -11.87 -7.84 -5.47
C ALA A 359 -10.52 -7.43 -4.89
N PHE A 360 -9.45 -8.09 -5.30
CA PHE A 360 -8.07 -7.70 -5.03
C PHE A 360 -7.50 -6.95 -6.24
N LEU A 361 -6.84 -5.81 -5.98
CA LEU A 361 -6.24 -4.95 -6.99
C LEU A 361 -4.73 -4.89 -6.74
N LEU A 362 -3.95 -5.33 -7.73
CA LEU A 362 -2.49 -5.19 -7.77
C LEU A 362 -2.16 -3.96 -8.60
N ILE A 363 -1.55 -2.95 -8.01
CA ILE A 363 -1.31 -1.63 -8.62
C ILE A 363 0.19 -1.45 -8.78
N PHE A 364 0.63 -1.15 -10.02
CA PHE A 364 2.02 -0.92 -10.43
C PHE A 364 2.29 0.53 -10.76
#